data_0fd60a9a034bdb08a3da1776aea185d5
#
_entry.id   0fd60a9a034bdb08a3da1776aea185d5
#
_cell.length_a   1.000
_cell.length_b   1.000
_cell.length_c   1.000
_cell.angle_alpha   90.00
_cell.angle_beta   90.00
_cell.angle_gamma   90.00
#
_symmetry.space_group_name_H-M   'P 1'
#
loop_
_entity.id
_entity.type
_entity.pdbx_description
1 polymer ?
#
loop_
_entity_poly.entity_id
_entity_poly.type
_entity_poly.pdbx_seq_one_letter_code
_entity_poly.pdbx_strand_id
1 'polypeptide(L)'
;RAYMLKVYNYMATGILLTGIIALISFKMSVVTDASGAIAGFTNFGNALFFSSLKWVVMLAPLGIVFYMSFGIKKMSASKAQTVFWVFAALMGLSLSWILLIYTGASVARVFFITSATFGAMSIYGYTTKRDLTKLGSFLMMGLIGIIIASVVNIFLKSSMMYFVISILGVLIFV
;
A
#
# COMPACT_ATOMS: atom_id res chain seq x y z
N ARG A 1 -10.04 8.88 23.07
CA ARG A 1 -9.86 9.90 22.00
C ARG A 1 -8.39 10.20 21.75
N ALA A 2 -7.58 10.54 22.75
CA ALA A 2 -6.16 10.86 22.57
C ALA A 2 -5.33 9.70 21.98
N TYR A 3 -5.64 8.45 22.31
CA TYR A 3 -4.99 7.27 21.76
C TYR A 3 -5.27 7.13 20.25
N MET A 4 -6.50 7.29 19.82
CA MET A 4 -6.89 7.22 18.40
C MET A 4 -6.20 8.30 17.57
N LEU A 5 -6.14 9.53 18.07
CA LEU A 5 -5.40 10.61 17.38
C LEU A 5 -3.93 10.28 17.19
N LYS A 6 -3.27 9.66 18.18
CA LYS A 6 -1.88 9.19 18.03
C LYS A 6 -1.76 8.14 16.93
N VAL A 7 -2.67 7.16 16.87
CA VAL A 7 -2.67 6.12 15.83
C VAL A 7 -2.84 6.74 14.45
N TYR A 8 -3.81 7.64 14.26
CA TYR A 8 -4.01 8.32 12.99
C TYR A 8 -2.81 9.17 12.57
N ASN A 9 -2.15 9.86 13.51
CA ASN A 9 -0.94 10.61 13.23
C ASN A 9 0.22 9.69 12.77
N TYR A 10 0.41 8.53 13.42
CA TYR A 10 1.39 7.55 12.96
C TYR A 10 1.06 7.01 11.56
N MET A 11 -0.20 6.71 11.29
CA MET A 11 -0.63 6.26 9.96
C MET A 11 -0.37 7.33 8.90
N ALA A 12 -0.77 8.57 9.15
CA ALA A 12 -0.57 9.69 8.22
C ALA A 12 0.92 9.93 7.94
N THR A 13 1.75 9.98 8.99
CA THR A 13 3.20 10.17 8.84
C THR A 13 3.88 8.96 8.19
N GLY A 14 3.41 7.74 8.45
CA GLY A 14 3.89 6.53 7.78
C GLY A 14 3.59 6.54 6.28
N ILE A 15 2.38 6.92 5.89
CA ILE A 15 1.99 7.07 4.47
C ILE A 15 2.80 8.16 3.80
N LEU A 16 3.02 9.29 4.46
CA LEU A 16 3.86 10.39 3.96
C LEU A 16 5.29 9.91 3.71
N LEU A 17 5.89 9.21 4.67
CA LEU A 17 7.23 8.63 4.54
C LEU A 17 7.31 7.66 3.37
N THR A 18 6.31 6.76 3.25
CA THR A 18 6.20 5.82 2.14
C THR A 18 6.19 6.54 0.79
N GLY A 19 5.37 7.59 0.66
CA GLY A 19 5.28 8.39 -0.56
C GLY A 19 6.58 9.12 -0.91
N ILE A 20 7.24 9.73 0.09
CA ILE A 20 8.52 10.42 -0.09
C ILE A 20 9.60 9.42 -0.55
N ILE A 21 9.71 8.28 0.11
CA ILE A 21 10.70 7.25 -0.25
C ILE A 21 10.42 6.69 -1.65
N ALA A 22 9.14 6.44 -2.00
CA ALA A 22 8.78 5.98 -3.33
C ALA A 22 9.22 6.98 -4.42
N LEU A 23 8.96 8.27 -4.22
CA LEU A 23 9.36 9.33 -5.16
C LEU A 23 10.89 9.49 -5.25
N ILE A 24 11.59 9.49 -4.13
CA ILE A 24 13.05 9.60 -4.11
C ILE A 24 13.67 8.39 -4.82
N SER A 25 13.23 7.17 -4.46
CA SER A 25 13.72 5.93 -5.05
C SER A 25 13.47 5.88 -6.55
N PHE A 26 12.30 6.31 -7.00
CA PHE A 26 11.98 6.42 -8.42
C PHE A 26 12.92 7.41 -9.13
N LYS A 27 13.06 8.63 -8.61
CA LYS A 27 13.95 9.65 -9.20
C LYS A 27 15.42 9.22 -9.24
N MET A 28 15.87 8.50 -8.23
CA MET A 28 17.24 7.95 -8.23
C MET A 28 17.43 6.77 -9.17
N SER A 29 16.35 6.12 -9.57
CA SER A 29 16.36 4.91 -10.40
C SER A 29 16.33 5.19 -11.89
N VAL A 30 15.81 6.36 -12.31
CA VAL A 30 15.61 6.71 -13.71
C VAL A 30 16.52 7.85 -14.15
N VAL A 31 16.95 7.80 -15.41
CA VAL A 31 17.58 8.91 -16.11
C VAL A 31 16.54 9.49 -17.06
N THR A 32 16.22 10.77 -16.91
CA THR A 32 15.26 11.46 -17.76
C THR A 32 15.99 12.30 -18.79
N ASP A 33 15.43 12.36 -20.00
CA ASP A 33 15.89 13.26 -21.07
C ASP A 33 15.39 14.70 -20.87
N ALA A 34 15.76 15.60 -21.78
CA ALA A 34 15.34 16.99 -21.76
C ALA A 34 13.81 17.17 -21.91
N SER A 35 13.10 16.19 -22.42
CA SER A 35 11.62 16.17 -22.54
C SER A 35 10.91 15.66 -21.30
N GLY A 36 11.68 15.15 -20.29
CA GLY A 36 11.14 14.54 -19.08
C GLY A 36 10.73 13.07 -19.25
N ALA A 37 11.01 12.48 -20.43
CA ALA A 37 10.78 11.06 -20.66
C ALA A 37 11.92 10.21 -20.04
N ILE A 38 11.62 8.96 -19.69
CA ILE A 38 12.64 8.03 -19.16
C ILE A 38 13.55 7.60 -20.30
N ALA A 39 14.79 8.11 -20.31
CA ALA A 39 15.82 7.75 -21.27
C ALA A 39 16.59 6.47 -20.90
N GLY A 40 16.57 6.10 -19.61
CA GLY A 40 17.27 4.91 -19.11
C GLY A 40 17.17 4.73 -17.60
N PHE A 41 17.93 3.77 -17.12
CA PHE A 41 17.98 3.45 -15.69
C PHE A 41 19.38 3.60 -15.15
N THR A 42 19.48 4.10 -13.92
CA THR A 42 20.74 4.11 -13.18
C THR A 42 21.14 2.69 -12.75
N ASN A 43 22.38 2.53 -12.26
CA ASN A 43 22.80 1.26 -11.63
C ASN A 43 21.87 0.87 -10.46
N PHE A 44 21.42 1.86 -9.69
CA PHE A 44 20.44 1.66 -8.62
C PHE A 44 19.08 1.19 -9.17
N GLY A 45 18.59 1.82 -10.23
CA GLY A 45 17.35 1.44 -10.90
C GLY A 45 17.39 0.04 -11.48
N ASN A 46 18.51 -0.32 -12.12
CA ASN A 46 18.72 -1.68 -12.63
C ASN A 46 18.73 -2.72 -11.51
N ALA A 47 19.40 -2.43 -10.39
CA ALA A 47 19.39 -3.32 -9.23
C ALA A 47 17.99 -3.45 -8.61
N LEU A 48 17.27 -2.34 -8.47
CA LEU A 48 15.96 -2.31 -7.81
C LEU A 48 14.85 -2.94 -8.66
N PHE A 49 14.85 -2.71 -9.98
CA PHE A 49 13.73 -3.08 -10.86
C PHE A 49 13.96 -4.32 -11.70
N PHE A 50 15.21 -4.61 -12.06
CA PHE A 50 15.51 -5.67 -13.04
C PHE A 50 16.35 -6.82 -12.49
N SER A 51 16.97 -6.67 -11.31
CA SER A 51 17.71 -7.75 -10.67
C SER A 51 16.79 -8.66 -9.83
N SER A 52 17.34 -9.76 -9.32
CA SER A 52 16.66 -10.62 -8.34
C SER A 52 16.27 -9.89 -7.05
N LEU A 53 16.93 -8.74 -6.77
CA LEU A 53 16.63 -7.88 -5.61
C LEU A 53 15.19 -7.35 -5.63
N LYS A 54 14.59 -7.16 -6.81
CA LYS A 54 13.18 -6.73 -6.92
C LYS A 54 12.23 -7.63 -6.12
N TRP A 55 12.44 -8.94 -6.18
CA TRP A 55 11.60 -9.89 -5.45
C TRP A 55 11.73 -9.75 -3.94
N VAL A 56 12.97 -9.51 -3.49
CA VAL A 56 13.25 -9.25 -2.07
C VAL A 56 12.56 -7.97 -1.62
N VAL A 57 12.70 -6.89 -2.38
CA VAL A 57 12.08 -5.58 -2.05
C VAL A 57 10.55 -5.66 -2.09
N MET A 58 9.96 -6.38 -3.04
CA MET A 58 8.50 -6.55 -3.14
C MET A 58 7.94 -7.41 -2.00
N LEU A 59 8.67 -8.42 -1.54
CA LEU A 59 8.21 -9.34 -0.49
C LEU A 59 8.60 -8.90 0.92
N ALA A 60 9.61 -8.03 1.07
CA ALA A 60 10.09 -7.58 2.37
C ALA A 60 9.00 -6.93 3.25
N PRO A 61 8.10 -6.06 2.74
CA PRO A 61 7.01 -5.53 3.54
C PRO A 61 6.10 -6.63 4.11
N LEU A 62 5.80 -7.65 3.30
CA LEU A 62 5.00 -8.80 3.73
C LEU A 62 5.71 -9.57 4.85
N GLY A 63 7.02 -9.77 4.72
CA GLY A 63 7.84 -10.38 5.79
C GLY A 63 7.78 -9.61 7.10
N ILE A 64 7.81 -8.26 7.05
CA ILE A 64 7.65 -7.43 8.25
C ILE A 64 6.25 -7.56 8.85
N VAL A 65 5.20 -7.62 8.02
CA VAL A 65 3.83 -7.83 8.51
C VAL A 65 3.74 -9.15 9.28
N PHE A 66 4.29 -10.24 8.76
CA PHE A 66 4.33 -11.52 9.47
C PHE A 66 5.15 -11.41 10.78
N TYR A 67 6.34 -10.80 10.71
CA TYR A 67 7.17 -10.60 11.89
C TYR A 67 6.43 -9.82 13.00
N MET A 68 5.72 -8.75 12.61
CA MET A 68 4.90 -7.98 13.57
C MET A 68 3.72 -8.80 14.09
N SER A 69 3.00 -9.51 13.22
CA SER A 69 1.82 -10.29 13.60
C SER A 69 2.14 -11.36 14.66
N PHE A 70 3.26 -12.04 14.50
CA PHE A 70 3.68 -13.07 15.46
C PHE A 70 4.37 -12.49 16.71
N GLY A 71 5.06 -11.36 16.56
CA GLY A 71 5.93 -10.80 17.58
C GLY A 71 5.33 -9.67 18.42
N ILE A 72 4.24 -9.03 17.99
CA ILE A 72 3.73 -7.78 18.56
C ILE A 72 3.43 -7.87 20.08
N LYS A 73 2.94 -9.01 20.52
CA LYS A 73 2.63 -9.24 21.96
C LYS A 73 3.87 -9.24 22.85
N LYS A 74 5.05 -9.47 22.28
CA LYS A 74 6.35 -9.55 22.99
C LYS A 74 7.23 -8.33 22.72
N MET A 75 6.79 -7.38 21.87
CA MET A 75 7.55 -6.19 21.53
C MET A 75 7.25 -5.05 22.48
N SER A 76 8.30 -4.28 22.81
CA SER A 76 8.12 -2.98 23.46
C SER A 76 7.49 -1.99 22.46
N ALA A 77 6.80 -0.97 22.96
CA ALA A 77 6.20 0.08 22.13
C ALA A 77 7.23 0.76 21.20
N SER A 78 8.43 1.03 21.73
CA SER A 78 9.52 1.62 20.94
C SER A 78 9.97 0.70 19.80
N LYS A 79 10.12 -0.60 20.05
CA LYS A 79 10.49 -1.58 19.04
C LYS A 79 9.42 -1.70 17.95
N ALA A 80 8.14 -1.75 18.34
CA ALA A 80 7.03 -1.79 17.39
C ALA A 80 7.00 -0.54 16.51
N GLN A 81 7.28 0.63 17.08
CA GLN A 81 7.37 1.89 16.33
C GLN A 81 8.54 1.88 15.34
N THR A 82 9.71 1.42 15.73
CA THR A 82 10.87 1.30 14.81
C THR A 82 10.56 0.36 13.65
N VAL A 83 9.97 -0.80 13.93
CA VAL A 83 9.58 -1.76 12.89
C VAL A 83 8.52 -1.16 11.95
N PHE A 84 7.59 -0.36 12.46
CA PHE A 84 6.62 0.37 11.65
C PHE A 84 7.30 1.36 10.67
N TRP A 85 8.30 2.11 11.11
CA TRP A 85 9.03 3.03 10.23
C TRP A 85 9.83 2.29 9.16
N VAL A 86 10.47 1.17 9.51
CA VAL A 86 11.16 0.30 8.55
C VAL A 86 10.17 -0.27 7.54
N PHE A 87 9.00 -0.70 7.99
CA PHE A 87 7.91 -1.14 7.12
C PHE A 87 7.48 -0.05 6.13
N ALA A 88 7.23 1.17 6.62
CA ALA A 88 6.85 2.31 5.78
C ALA A 88 7.92 2.64 4.72
N ALA A 89 9.19 2.55 5.09
CA ALA A 89 10.30 2.76 4.17
C ALA A 89 10.38 1.67 3.09
N LEU A 90 10.27 0.41 3.46
CA LEU A 90 10.27 -0.71 2.51
C LEU A 90 9.05 -0.70 1.60
N MET A 91 7.89 -0.30 2.12
CA MET A 91 6.70 -0.07 1.30
C MET A 91 6.96 1.02 0.25
N GLY A 92 7.63 2.10 0.62
CA GLY A 92 8.01 3.16 -0.32
C GLY A 92 8.93 2.64 -1.44
N LEU A 93 9.95 1.86 -1.08
CA LEU A 93 10.83 1.21 -2.07
C LEU A 93 10.05 0.27 -2.99
N SER A 94 9.17 -0.55 -2.44
CA SER A 94 8.33 -1.48 -3.20
C SER A 94 7.36 -0.75 -4.14
N LEU A 95 6.73 0.34 -3.66
CA LEU A 95 5.78 1.13 -4.46
C LEU A 95 6.44 2.01 -5.52
N SER A 96 7.77 2.23 -5.48
CA SER A 96 8.48 2.97 -6.52
C SER A 96 8.31 2.35 -7.92
N TRP A 97 8.09 1.04 -7.98
CA TRP A 97 7.76 0.31 -9.21
C TRP A 97 6.46 0.81 -9.87
N ILE A 98 5.48 1.21 -9.08
CA ILE A 98 4.19 1.73 -9.58
C ILE A 98 4.41 3.02 -10.37
N LEU A 99 5.33 3.87 -9.92
CA LEU A 99 5.68 5.13 -10.61
C LEU A 99 6.39 4.89 -11.95
N LEU A 100 6.95 3.70 -12.17
CA LEU A 100 7.52 3.29 -13.45
C LEU A 100 6.45 2.89 -14.47
N ILE A 101 5.38 2.23 -14.01
CA ILE A 101 4.32 1.68 -14.86
C ILE A 101 3.23 2.70 -15.14
N TYR A 102 2.88 3.51 -14.16
CA TYR A 102 1.78 4.47 -14.22
C TYR A 102 2.28 5.90 -14.29
N THR A 103 1.57 6.73 -15.04
CA THR A 103 1.88 8.17 -15.11
C THR A 103 1.64 8.83 -13.75
N GLY A 104 2.44 9.86 -13.44
CA GLY A 104 2.28 10.62 -12.20
C GLY A 104 0.87 11.21 -12.03
N ALA A 105 0.22 11.60 -13.13
CA ALA A 105 -1.17 12.08 -13.13
C ALA A 105 -2.17 10.98 -12.70
N SER A 106 -1.97 9.74 -13.13
CA SER A 106 -2.80 8.60 -12.73
C SER A 106 -2.63 8.28 -11.26
N VAL A 107 -1.38 8.27 -10.77
CA VAL A 107 -1.06 8.03 -9.35
C VAL A 107 -1.67 9.12 -8.46
N ALA A 108 -1.52 10.39 -8.84
CA ALA A 108 -2.11 11.51 -8.12
C ALA A 108 -3.64 11.42 -8.06
N ARG A 109 -4.29 11.08 -9.17
CA ARG A 109 -5.75 10.89 -9.23
C ARG A 109 -6.23 9.82 -8.26
N VAL A 110 -5.59 8.66 -8.27
CA VAL A 110 -5.91 7.56 -7.33
C VAL A 110 -5.70 8.00 -5.89
N PHE A 111 -4.60 8.70 -5.61
CA PHE A 111 -4.30 9.22 -4.28
C PHE A 111 -5.42 10.17 -3.77
N PHE A 112 -5.86 11.12 -4.57
CA PHE A 112 -6.92 12.05 -4.18
C PHE A 112 -8.27 11.34 -3.98
N ILE A 113 -8.63 10.41 -4.86
CA ILE A 113 -9.88 9.63 -4.73
C ILE A 113 -9.84 8.81 -3.44
N THR A 114 -8.74 8.11 -3.18
CA THR A 114 -8.56 7.29 -1.97
C THR A 114 -8.60 8.14 -0.71
N SER A 115 -7.93 9.30 -0.72
CA SER A 115 -7.94 10.24 0.41
C SER A 115 -9.34 10.77 0.71
N ALA A 116 -10.10 11.13 -0.33
CA ALA A 116 -11.49 11.59 -0.18
C ALA A 116 -12.40 10.47 0.36
N THR A 117 -12.26 9.26 -0.16
CA THR A 117 -13.01 8.08 0.30
C THR A 117 -12.69 7.78 1.77
N PHE A 118 -11.41 7.76 2.12
CA PHE A 118 -10.98 7.55 3.51
C PHE A 118 -11.51 8.64 4.45
N GLY A 119 -11.45 9.90 4.02
CA GLY A 119 -12.01 11.04 4.78
C GLY A 119 -13.52 10.89 5.01
N ALA A 120 -14.28 10.55 3.97
CA ALA A 120 -15.72 10.32 4.07
C ALA A 120 -16.05 9.17 5.02
N MET A 121 -15.34 8.04 4.92
CA MET A 121 -15.54 6.88 5.79
C MET A 121 -15.11 7.15 7.24
N SER A 122 -14.05 7.95 7.44
CA SER A 122 -13.64 8.38 8.79
C SER A 122 -14.71 9.22 9.45
N ILE A 123 -15.34 10.15 8.73
CA ILE A 123 -16.46 10.97 9.23
C ILE A 123 -17.67 10.07 9.53
N TYR A 124 -17.98 9.14 8.64
CA TYR A 124 -19.07 8.18 8.85
C TYR A 124 -18.82 7.32 10.09
N GLY A 125 -17.62 6.74 10.23
CA GLY A 125 -17.25 5.93 11.41
C GLY A 125 -17.29 6.72 12.71
N TYR A 126 -16.97 8.03 12.67
CA TYR A 126 -17.03 8.91 13.83
C TYR A 126 -18.47 9.28 14.25
N THR A 127 -19.36 9.42 13.28
CA THR A 127 -20.74 9.86 13.51
C THR A 127 -21.72 8.72 13.72
N THR A 128 -21.42 7.52 13.20
CA THR A 128 -22.31 6.37 13.31
C THR A 128 -22.44 5.87 14.74
N LYS A 129 -23.70 5.53 15.11
CA LYS A 129 -24.02 4.87 16.38
C LYS A 129 -24.22 3.36 16.22
N ARG A 130 -24.05 2.84 14.99
CA ARG A 130 -24.23 1.41 14.71
C ARG A 130 -22.99 0.63 15.13
N ASP A 131 -23.20 -0.57 15.66
CA ASP A 131 -22.11 -1.51 15.91
C ASP A 131 -21.64 -2.10 14.59
N LEU A 132 -20.44 -1.73 14.16
CA LEU A 132 -19.81 -2.17 12.93
C LEU A 132 -19.06 -3.51 13.09
N THR A 133 -19.01 -4.08 14.29
CA THR A 133 -18.29 -5.34 14.57
C THR A 133 -18.82 -6.50 13.74
N LYS A 134 -20.15 -6.56 13.55
CA LYS A 134 -20.79 -7.60 12.71
C LYS A 134 -20.40 -7.46 11.24
N LEU A 135 -20.15 -6.24 10.76
CA LEU A 135 -19.67 -5.98 9.40
C LEU A 135 -18.26 -6.56 9.20
N GLY A 136 -17.41 -6.49 10.22
CA GLY A 136 -16.04 -7.01 10.15
C GLY A 136 -15.96 -8.49 9.75
N SER A 137 -16.82 -9.34 10.32
CA SER A 137 -16.88 -10.76 9.94
C SER A 137 -17.34 -10.97 8.49
N PHE A 138 -18.31 -10.18 8.04
CA PHE A 138 -18.78 -10.21 6.66
C PHE A 138 -17.69 -9.74 5.68
N LEU A 139 -16.98 -8.68 6.01
CA LEU A 139 -15.87 -8.14 5.21
C LEU A 139 -14.69 -9.12 5.15
N MET A 140 -14.38 -9.83 6.25
CA MET A 140 -13.37 -10.90 6.25
C MET A 140 -13.75 -12.05 5.31
N MET A 141 -15.00 -12.44 5.28
CA MET A 141 -15.48 -13.46 4.34
C MET A 141 -15.39 -12.97 2.89
N GLY A 142 -15.74 -11.71 2.64
CA GLY A 142 -15.57 -11.04 1.35
C GLY A 142 -14.10 -10.98 0.92
N LEU A 143 -13.17 -10.70 1.84
CA LEU A 143 -11.75 -10.69 1.56
C LEU A 143 -11.23 -12.06 1.09
N ILE A 144 -11.63 -13.13 1.78
CA ILE A 144 -11.28 -14.50 1.37
C ILE A 144 -11.85 -14.79 -0.03
N GLY A 145 -13.08 -14.36 -0.29
CA GLY A 145 -13.72 -14.49 -1.61
C GLY A 145 -12.94 -13.78 -2.71
N ILE A 146 -12.47 -12.56 -2.46
CA ILE A 146 -11.63 -11.80 -3.40
C ILE A 146 -10.29 -12.50 -3.65
N ILE A 147 -9.64 -13.05 -2.63
CA ILE A 147 -8.39 -13.78 -2.79
C ILE A 147 -8.61 -14.99 -3.69
N ILE A 148 -9.66 -15.78 -3.45
CA ILE A 148 -10.00 -16.93 -4.29
C ILE A 148 -10.30 -16.49 -5.72
N ALA A 149 -11.13 -15.45 -5.91
CA ALA A 149 -11.46 -14.92 -7.22
C ALA A 149 -10.21 -14.41 -7.97
N SER A 150 -9.27 -13.79 -7.26
CA SER A 150 -8.00 -13.33 -7.83
C SER A 150 -7.15 -14.50 -8.32
N VAL A 151 -7.04 -15.57 -7.53
CA VAL A 151 -6.32 -16.79 -7.93
C VAL A 151 -6.97 -17.42 -9.17
N VAL A 152 -8.28 -17.55 -9.18
CA VAL A 152 -9.03 -18.08 -10.34
C VAL A 152 -8.81 -17.18 -11.57
N ASN A 153 -8.78 -15.86 -11.39
CA ASN A 153 -8.62 -14.94 -12.51
C ASN A 153 -7.19 -14.94 -13.11
N ILE A 154 -6.19 -15.43 -12.39
CA ILE A 154 -4.85 -15.68 -12.95
C ILE A 154 -4.94 -16.67 -14.13
N PHE A 155 -5.80 -17.66 -14.01
CA PHE A 155 -6.02 -18.67 -15.06
C PHE A 155 -6.99 -18.17 -16.14
N LEU A 156 -8.08 -17.51 -15.74
CA LEU A 156 -9.12 -17.02 -16.66
C LEU A 156 -8.71 -15.79 -17.44
N LYS A 157 -7.80 -14.96 -16.93
CA LYS A 157 -7.32 -13.69 -17.51
C LYS A 157 -8.47 -12.77 -17.97
N SER A 158 -9.60 -12.79 -17.26
CA SER A 158 -10.77 -11.99 -17.59
C SER A 158 -10.62 -10.55 -17.09
N SER A 159 -10.67 -9.58 -17.99
CA SER A 159 -10.61 -8.14 -17.65
C SER A 159 -11.85 -7.69 -16.88
N MET A 160 -13.03 -8.28 -17.17
CA MET A 160 -14.24 -8.01 -16.42
C MET A 160 -14.10 -8.46 -14.96
N MET A 161 -13.52 -9.63 -14.73
CA MET A 161 -13.28 -10.14 -13.37
C MET A 161 -12.26 -9.26 -12.62
N TYR A 162 -11.19 -8.77 -13.27
CA TYR A 162 -10.29 -7.79 -12.66
C TYR A 162 -11.03 -6.54 -12.20
N PHE A 163 -11.92 -6.01 -13.03
CA PHE A 163 -12.71 -4.83 -12.69
C PHE A 163 -13.62 -5.06 -11.48
N VAL A 164 -14.34 -6.17 -11.45
CA VAL A 164 -15.22 -6.55 -10.32
C VAL A 164 -14.42 -6.75 -9.04
N ILE A 165 -13.30 -7.48 -9.10
CA ILE A 165 -12.40 -7.69 -7.96
C ILE A 165 -11.87 -6.36 -7.42
N SER A 166 -11.52 -5.42 -8.30
CA SER A 166 -11.03 -4.09 -7.90
C SER A 166 -12.08 -3.28 -7.16
N ILE A 167 -13.34 -3.26 -7.65
CA ILE A 167 -14.44 -2.55 -6.98
C ILE A 167 -14.72 -3.18 -5.60
N LEU A 168 -14.85 -4.50 -5.55
CA LEU A 168 -15.11 -5.20 -4.29
C LEU A 168 -13.94 -5.03 -3.30
N GLY A 169 -12.71 -5.02 -3.81
CA GLY A 169 -11.51 -4.75 -3.00
C GLY A 169 -11.59 -3.39 -2.33
N VAL A 170 -11.88 -2.33 -3.07
CA VAL A 170 -12.05 -0.99 -2.49
C VAL A 170 -13.15 -0.99 -1.42
N LEU A 171 -14.31 -1.58 -1.71
CA LEU A 171 -15.43 -1.62 -0.76
C LEU A 171 -15.12 -2.38 0.53
N ILE A 172 -14.29 -3.42 0.47
CA ILE A 172 -13.91 -4.23 1.64
C ILE A 172 -12.82 -3.53 2.48
N PHE A 173 -11.90 -2.80 1.84
CA PHE A 173 -10.78 -2.17 2.54
C PHE A 173 -11.09 -0.75 3.05
N VAL A 174 -12.17 -0.13 2.62
CA VAL A 174 -12.63 1.19 3.07
C VAL A 174 -13.65 1.07 4.18
#